data_9796c4a64de39eb58e545b6d69f041f7
#
_entry.id   9796c4a64de39eb58e545b6d69f041f7
#
_cell.length_a   1.000
_cell.length_b   1.000
_cell.length_c   1.000
_cell.angle_alpha   90.00
_cell.angle_beta   90.00
_cell.angle_gamma   90.00
#
_symmetry.space_group_name_H-M   'P 1'
#
loop_
_entity.id
_entity.type
_entity.pdbx_description
1 polymer ?
#
loop_
_entity_poly.entity_id
_entity_poly.type
_entity_poly.pdbx_seq_one_letter_code
_entity_poly.pdbx_strand_id
1 'polypeptide(L)'
;MALAFYFDMTRCVGCRACQVACKDKNRLDVGMIWRRARTYETGEFPKVAMYNYASTCNHCEHPACVTVCPTGAMYKAEDGTVIHDDAMCIGCKSCMNICPYGVPQFDEQKSIVRKCDACASLRAKGQKPACVDACPSRALDFGERDELVAKYGEDLVSDLAILPDSSMTGPNVLIKAKPCALEEDFRELPT
;
A
#
# COMPACT_ATOMS: atom_id res chain seq x y z
N MET A 1 -0.75 -16.78 10.21
CA MET A 1 -1.78 -15.78 9.94
C MET A 1 -1.06 -14.56 9.36
N ALA A 2 -1.55 -13.94 8.31
CA ALA A 2 -0.92 -12.79 7.67
C ALA A 2 -1.89 -11.59 7.71
N LEU A 3 -1.42 -10.45 8.18
CA LEU A 3 -2.18 -9.21 8.15
C LEU A 3 -2.20 -8.64 6.72
N ALA A 4 -3.33 -8.14 6.27
CA ALA A 4 -3.56 -7.59 4.95
C ALA A 4 -4.28 -6.24 4.99
N PHE A 5 -4.06 -5.43 3.96
CA PHE A 5 -4.94 -4.29 3.66
C PHE A 5 -6.08 -4.74 2.76
N TYR A 6 -7.28 -4.28 3.07
CA TYR A 6 -8.43 -4.32 2.16
C TYR A 6 -8.65 -2.94 1.55
N PHE A 7 -9.01 -2.92 0.26
CA PHE A 7 -9.35 -1.70 -0.46
C PHE A 7 -10.54 -1.90 -1.38
N ASP A 8 -11.58 -1.11 -1.18
CA ASP A 8 -12.80 -1.10 -2.00
C ASP A 8 -12.77 0.07 -3.00
N MET A 9 -12.51 -0.22 -4.26
CA MET A 9 -12.48 0.78 -5.32
C MET A 9 -13.88 1.35 -5.62
N THR A 10 -14.94 0.60 -5.31
CA THR A 10 -16.32 1.05 -5.56
C THR A 10 -16.75 2.15 -4.58
N ARG A 11 -16.14 2.19 -3.40
CA ARG A 11 -16.37 3.18 -2.35
C ARG A 11 -15.40 4.34 -2.36
N CYS A 12 -14.22 4.17 -2.96
CA CYS A 12 -13.19 5.20 -2.93
C CYS A 12 -13.56 6.39 -3.82
N VAL A 13 -13.66 7.57 -3.21
CA VAL A 13 -13.98 8.83 -3.88
C VAL A 13 -12.74 9.69 -4.20
N GLY A 14 -11.52 9.17 -3.99
CA GLY A 14 -10.28 9.90 -4.29
C GLY A 14 -9.98 11.10 -3.38
N CYS A 15 -10.62 11.23 -2.22
CA CYS A 15 -10.54 12.40 -1.33
C CYS A 15 -9.16 12.62 -0.68
N ARG A 16 -8.24 11.63 -0.76
CA ARG A 16 -6.88 11.66 -0.18
C ARG A 16 -6.81 11.80 1.35
N ALA A 17 -7.89 11.72 2.09
CA ALA A 17 -7.86 11.76 3.56
C ALA A 17 -6.90 10.72 4.16
N CYS A 18 -6.85 9.50 3.59
CA CYS A 18 -5.93 8.43 3.98
C CYS A 18 -4.45 8.80 3.76
N GLN A 19 -4.15 9.57 2.70
CA GLN A 19 -2.81 10.08 2.38
C GLN A 19 -2.36 11.12 3.40
N VAL A 20 -3.22 12.08 3.71
CA VAL A 20 -2.95 13.15 4.69
C VAL A 20 -2.77 12.55 6.08
N ALA A 21 -3.67 11.68 6.54
CA ALA A 21 -3.57 11.03 7.84
C ALA A 21 -2.30 10.17 7.99
N CYS A 22 -1.88 9.48 6.92
CA CYS A 22 -0.63 8.73 6.92
C CYS A 22 0.57 9.67 7.04
N LYS A 23 0.56 10.78 6.30
CA LYS A 23 1.64 11.77 6.32
C LYS A 23 1.77 12.43 7.69
N ASP A 24 0.68 12.86 8.28
CA ASP A 24 0.64 13.50 9.60
C ASP A 24 1.10 12.54 10.71
N LYS A 25 0.48 11.36 10.81
CA LYS A 25 0.82 10.35 11.84
C LYS A 25 2.30 9.97 11.82
N ASN A 26 2.90 9.84 10.63
CA ASN A 26 4.29 9.40 10.48
C ASN A 26 5.29 10.56 10.37
N ARG A 27 4.82 11.82 10.46
CA ARG A 27 5.63 13.05 10.33
C ARG A 27 6.53 12.98 9.10
N LEU A 28 5.89 12.69 7.94
CA LEU A 28 6.63 12.57 6.69
C LEU A 28 6.93 13.94 6.11
N ASP A 29 8.18 14.17 5.75
CA ASP A 29 8.62 15.41 5.14
C ASP A 29 7.98 15.67 3.76
N VAL A 30 8.20 16.88 3.25
CA VAL A 30 7.78 17.24 1.90
C VAL A 30 8.41 16.28 0.89
N GLY A 31 7.60 15.79 -0.05
CA GLY A 31 8.02 14.80 -1.05
C GLY A 31 7.80 13.33 -0.63
N MET A 32 7.78 13.01 0.68
CA MET A 32 7.54 11.65 1.15
C MET A 32 6.04 11.34 1.27
N ILE A 33 5.59 10.27 0.62
CA ILE A 33 4.18 9.86 0.61
C ILE A 33 4.11 8.32 0.64
N TRP A 34 3.79 7.72 1.82
CA TRP A 34 3.70 6.27 1.97
C TRP A 34 2.34 5.69 1.57
N ARG A 35 1.26 6.44 1.76
CA ARG A 35 -0.07 6.12 1.22
C ARG A 35 -0.37 7.13 0.13
N ARG A 36 -0.51 6.68 -1.11
CA ARG A 36 -0.74 7.57 -2.27
C ARG A 36 -2.05 7.22 -2.96
N ALA A 37 -2.99 8.15 -2.95
CA ALA A 37 -4.23 8.01 -3.69
C ALA A 37 -4.09 8.68 -5.07
N ARG A 38 -4.30 7.89 -6.12
CA ARG A 38 -4.22 8.29 -7.53
C ARG A 38 -5.54 8.05 -8.21
N THR A 39 -5.81 8.82 -9.24
CA THR A 39 -7.00 8.69 -10.09
C THR A 39 -6.59 8.24 -11.47
N TYR A 40 -7.32 7.28 -12.02
CA TYR A 40 -7.11 6.72 -13.34
C TYR A 40 -8.38 6.83 -14.17
N GLU A 41 -8.21 6.93 -15.46
CA GLU A 41 -9.26 6.93 -16.48
C GLU A 41 -9.01 5.83 -17.47
N THR A 42 -10.07 5.18 -17.93
CA THR A 42 -10.05 4.14 -18.99
C THR A 42 -11.11 4.45 -20.04
N GLY A 43 -10.94 3.89 -21.22
CA GLY A 43 -11.84 4.05 -22.34
C GLY A 43 -11.72 5.40 -23.04
N GLU A 44 -12.51 5.55 -24.10
CA GLU A 44 -12.60 6.77 -24.91
C GLU A 44 -14.04 7.27 -24.98
N PHE A 45 -14.20 8.58 -25.15
CA PHE A 45 -15.53 9.19 -25.31
C PHE A 45 -16.32 8.47 -26.42
N PRO A 46 -17.61 8.12 -26.20
CA PRO A 46 -18.44 8.44 -25.03
C PRO A 46 -18.42 7.41 -23.89
N LYS A 47 -17.57 6.39 -23.93
CA LYS A 47 -17.49 5.32 -22.93
C LYS A 47 -16.27 5.47 -22.02
N VAL A 48 -16.21 6.58 -21.29
CA VAL A 48 -15.14 6.85 -20.32
C VAL A 48 -15.52 6.34 -18.93
N ALA A 49 -14.59 5.70 -18.24
CA ALA A 49 -14.74 5.30 -16.86
C ALA A 49 -13.57 5.81 -15.99
N MET A 50 -13.82 6.00 -14.71
CA MET A 50 -12.81 6.49 -13.76
C MET A 50 -12.79 5.65 -12.50
N TYR A 51 -11.60 5.47 -11.94
CA TYR A 51 -11.40 4.83 -10.65
C TYR A 51 -10.25 5.46 -9.87
N ASN A 52 -10.26 5.24 -8.56
CA ASN A 52 -9.19 5.67 -7.67
C ASN A 52 -8.52 4.45 -7.06
N TYR A 53 -7.20 4.54 -6.87
CA TYR A 53 -6.44 3.53 -6.16
C TYR A 53 -5.54 4.17 -5.11
N ALA A 54 -5.64 3.70 -3.87
CA ALA A 54 -4.84 4.20 -2.76
C ALA A 54 -3.74 3.20 -2.40
N SER A 55 -2.62 3.27 -3.10
CA SER A 55 -1.46 2.39 -2.91
C SER A 55 -0.72 2.64 -1.60
N THR A 56 -0.08 1.60 -1.07
CA THR A 56 0.87 1.64 0.03
C THR A 56 1.75 0.38 0.00
N CYS A 57 2.52 0.10 1.06
CA CYS A 57 3.21 -1.17 1.19
C CYS A 57 2.21 -2.33 1.25
N ASN A 58 2.43 -3.33 0.41
CA ASN A 58 1.58 -4.52 0.34
C ASN A 58 1.97 -5.59 1.37
N HIS A 59 3.03 -5.37 2.16
CA HIS A 59 3.53 -6.34 3.14
C HIS A 59 3.61 -7.76 2.58
N CYS A 60 4.26 -7.90 1.43
CA CYS A 60 4.28 -9.08 0.58
C CYS A 60 4.62 -10.37 1.33
N GLU A 61 4.15 -11.53 0.81
CA GLU A 61 4.49 -12.84 1.34
C GLU A 61 5.97 -13.17 1.12
N HIS A 62 6.47 -12.85 -0.07
CA HIS A 62 7.86 -12.99 -0.48
C HIS A 62 8.50 -11.62 -0.73
N PRO A 63 8.82 -10.85 0.35
CA PRO A 63 9.19 -9.44 0.20
C PRO A 63 10.62 -9.29 -0.33
N ALA A 64 10.77 -8.97 -1.61
CA ALA A 64 12.07 -8.75 -2.25
C ALA A 64 12.92 -7.71 -1.52
N CYS A 65 12.30 -6.70 -0.89
CA CYS A 65 13.01 -5.69 -0.11
C CYS A 65 13.67 -6.24 1.17
N VAL A 66 13.14 -7.32 1.74
CA VAL A 66 13.75 -8.04 2.87
C VAL A 66 14.95 -8.85 2.37
N THR A 67 14.76 -9.60 1.28
CA THR A 67 15.81 -10.47 0.72
C THR A 67 17.07 -9.71 0.35
N VAL A 68 16.93 -8.46 -0.15
CA VAL A 68 18.06 -7.67 -0.64
C VAL A 68 18.73 -6.81 0.44
N CYS A 69 18.16 -6.73 1.66
CA CYS A 69 18.69 -5.85 2.70
C CYS A 69 19.95 -6.42 3.34
N PRO A 70 21.14 -5.78 3.14
CA PRO A 70 22.40 -6.35 3.61
C PRO A 70 22.57 -6.29 5.14
N THR A 71 21.85 -5.38 5.80
CA THR A 71 21.93 -5.19 7.26
C THR A 71 20.77 -5.83 8.02
N GLY A 72 19.79 -6.41 7.30
CA GLY A 72 18.56 -6.91 7.94
C GLY A 72 17.63 -5.81 8.49
N ALA A 73 17.87 -4.54 8.14
CA ALA A 73 16.99 -3.43 8.54
C ALA A 73 15.55 -3.59 8.03
N MET A 74 15.38 -4.23 6.87
CA MET A 74 14.06 -4.69 6.41
C MET A 74 13.87 -6.14 6.84
N TYR A 75 12.77 -6.42 7.54
CA TYR A 75 12.44 -7.79 7.98
C TYR A 75 10.94 -8.03 7.97
N LYS A 76 10.56 -9.30 7.88
CA LYS A 76 9.15 -9.74 8.01
C LYS A 76 8.91 -10.09 9.48
N ALA A 77 7.94 -9.39 10.10
CA ALA A 77 7.53 -9.63 11.46
C ALA A 77 6.66 -10.90 11.57
N GLU A 78 6.46 -11.41 12.78
CA GLU A 78 5.66 -12.62 13.06
C GLU A 78 4.20 -12.48 12.60
N ASP A 79 3.66 -11.27 12.62
CA ASP A 79 2.31 -10.95 12.14
C ASP A 79 2.22 -10.85 10.60
N GLY A 80 3.29 -11.17 9.88
CA GLY A 80 3.37 -11.12 8.42
C GLY A 80 3.62 -9.72 7.85
N THR A 81 3.66 -8.67 8.66
CA THR A 81 3.99 -7.34 8.15
C THR A 81 5.49 -7.18 7.90
N VAL A 82 5.84 -6.39 6.87
CA VAL A 82 7.23 -6.04 6.60
C VAL A 82 7.56 -4.74 7.32
N ILE A 83 8.53 -4.80 8.22
CA ILE A 83 8.95 -3.69 9.07
C ILE A 83 10.32 -3.17 8.62
N HIS A 84 10.62 -1.94 8.96
CA HIS A 84 11.92 -1.31 8.77
C HIS A 84 12.46 -0.82 10.14
N ASP A 85 13.68 -1.18 10.44
CA ASP A 85 14.42 -0.66 11.60
C ASP A 85 15.35 0.48 11.16
N ASP A 86 15.02 1.69 11.60
CA ASP A 86 15.76 2.90 11.26
C ASP A 86 17.22 2.83 11.78
N ALA A 87 17.48 2.14 12.91
CA ALA A 87 18.80 2.07 13.52
C ALA A 87 19.78 1.17 12.77
N MET A 88 19.27 0.16 12.06
CA MET A 88 20.07 -0.78 11.28
C MET A 88 20.27 -0.32 9.82
N CYS A 89 19.55 0.71 9.38
CA CYS A 89 19.56 1.12 7.98
C CYS A 89 20.79 1.96 7.64
N ILE A 90 21.56 1.51 6.62
CA ILE A 90 22.73 2.23 6.10
C ILE A 90 22.42 3.09 4.86
N GLY A 91 21.17 3.25 4.49
CA GLY A 91 20.76 4.11 3.36
C GLY A 91 21.17 3.62 1.97
N CYS A 92 21.52 2.35 1.79
CA CYS A 92 22.04 1.82 0.51
C CYS A 92 21.03 1.82 -0.65
N LYS A 93 19.76 2.08 -0.41
CA LYS A 93 18.65 2.17 -1.40
C LYS A 93 18.34 0.88 -2.17
N SER A 94 18.96 -0.25 -1.88
CA SER A 94 18.71 -1.52 -2.57
C SER A 94 17.24 -1.95 -2.51
N CYS A 95 16.57 -1.75 -1.38
CA CYS A 95 15.15 -2.04 -1.20
C CYS A 95 14.22 -1.14 -2.05
N MET A 96 14.67 0.06 -2.41
CA MET A 96 13.93 0.95 -3.33
C MET A 96 13.98 0.40 -4.76
N ASN A 97 15.16 -0.03 -5.18
CA ASN A 97 15.40 -0.50 -6.56
C ASN A 97 14.70 -1.83 -6.85
N ILE A 98 14.60 -2.71 -5.84
CA ILE A 98 14.02 -4.04 -6.03
C ILE A 98 12.50 -4.10 -5.84
N CYS A 99 11.89 -3.12 -5.17
CA CYS A 99 10.45 -3.14 -4.92
C CYS A 99 9.66 -2.88 -6.20
N PRO A 100 8.90 -3.86 -6.72
CA PRO A 100 8.16 -3.66 -7.97
C PRO A 100 7.06 -2.59 -7.84
N TYR A 101 6.60 -2.30 -6.62
CA TYR A 101 5.57 -1.30 -6.33
C TYR A 101 6.14 0.10 -6.02
N GLY A 102 7.45 0.28 -5.99
CA GLY A 102 8.10 1.56 -5.71
C GLY A 102 7.78 2.17 -4.34
N VAL A 103 7.53 1.33 -3.32
CA VAL A 103 7.05 1.79 -2.01
C VAL A 103 8.11 2.37 -1.11
N PRO A 104 9.30 1.77 -0.92
CA PRO A 104 10.33 2.35 -0.07
C PRO A 104 10.82 3.69 -0.61
N GLN A 105 10.98 4.68 0.26
CA GLN A 105 11.40 6.03 -0.11
C GLN A 105 12.61 6.46 0.74
N PHE A 106 13.52 7.19 0.14
CA PHE A 106 14.69 7.70 0.85
C PHE A 106 14.32 8.99 1.60
N ASP A 107 14.63 9.00 2.89
CA ASP A 107 14.52 10.16 3.77
C ASP A 107 15.88 10.85 3.79
N GLU A 108 16.01 11.97 3.09
CA GLU A 108 17.27 12.69 2.97
C GLU A 108 17.74 13.30 4.28
N GLN A 109 16.83 13.72 5.15
CA GLN A 109 17.18 14.31 6.44
C GLN A 109 17.80 13.28 7.38
N LYS A 110 17.29 12.04 7.33
CA LYS A 110 17.80 10.94 8.14
C LYS A 110 18.87 10.09 7.44
N SER A 111 19.05 10.27 6.14
CA SER A 111 19.93 9.46 5.28
C SER A 111 19.61 7.95 5.31
N ILE A 112 18.35 7.59 5.47
CA ILE A 112 17.86 6.19 5.51
C ILE A 112 16.67 6.00 4.57
N VAL A 113 16.38 4.74 4.22
CA VAL A 113 15.15 4.40 3.51
C VAL A 113 14.05 4.13 4.51
N ARG A 114 12.85 4.63 4.24
CA ARG A 114 11.67 4.41 5.08
C ARG A 114 10.47 4.00 4.24
N LYS A 115 9.49 3.33 4.86
CA LYS A 115 8.25 2.91 4.22
C LYS A 115 7.13 2.71 5.24
N CYS A 116 5.91 2.47 4.74
CA CYS A 116 4.78 2.08 5.58
C CYS A 116 5.09 0.81 6.40
N ASP A 117 4.83 0.88 7.71
CA ASP A 117 4.95 -0.20 8.69
C ASP A 117 3.57 -0.75 9.14
N ALA A 118 2.51 -0.46 8.35
CA ALA A 118 1.12 -0.70 8.73
C ALA A 118 0.76 -0.07 10.10
N CYS A 119 1.39 1.05 10.44
CA CYS A 119 1.24 1.74 11.72
C CYS A 119 1.46 0.82 12.94
N ALA A 120 2.59 0.09 12.99
CA ALA A 120 2.92 -0.88 14.03
C ALA A 120 2.69 -0.33 15.44
N SER A 121 3.04 0.94 15.71
CA SER A 121 2.84 1.59 16.99
C SER A 121 1.36 1.83 17.38
N LEU A 122 0.44 1.95 16.42
CA LEU A 122 -1.01 2.01 16.67
C LEU A 122 -1.57 0.61 16.87
N ARG A 123 -1.15 -0.35 16.04
CA ARG A 123 -1.56 -1.76 16.17
C ARG A 123 -1.19 -2.37 17.51
N ALA A 124 -0.01 -2.05 18.05
CA ALA A 124 0.41 -2.46 19.39
C ALA A 124 -0.52 -1.96 20.51
N LYS A 125 -1.35 -0.94 20.23
CA LYS A 125 -2.38 -0.40 21.15
C LYS A 125 -3.79 -0.90 20.78
N GLY A 126 -3.92 -1.90 19.92
CA GLY A 126 -5.21 -2.40 19.43
C GLY A 126 -5.96 -1.44 18.49
N GLN A 127 -5.29 -0.43 17.96
CA GLN A 127 -5.87 0.57 17.04
C GLN A 127 -5.59 0.18 15.58
N LYS A 128 -6.47 0.61 14.69
CA LYS A 128 -6.27 0.46 13.24
C LYS A 128 -5.19 1.41 12.71
N PRO A 129 -4.62 1.14 11.52
CA PRO A 129 -3.75 2.08 10.84
C PRO A 129 -4.46 3.42 10.58
N ALA A 130 -3.76 4.54 10.76
CA ALA A 130 -4.32 5.89 10.63
C ALA A 130 -5.05 6.14 9.30
N CYS A 131 -4.55 5.57 8.20
CA CYS A 131 -5.19 5.70 6.89
C CYS A 131 -6.55 4.96 6.81
N VAL A 132 -6.75 3.90 7.58
CA VAL A 132 -8.01 3.16 7.67
C VAL A 132 -9.04 3.97 8.44
N ASP A 133 -8.67 4.43 9.63
CA ASP A 133 -9.56 5.22 10.49
C ASP A 133 -9.99 6.55 9.85
N ALA A 134 -9.08 7.19 9.12
CA ALA A 134 -9.34 8.45 8.44
C ALA A 134 -10.18 8.32 7.16
N CYS A 135 -10.50 7.10 6.69
CA CYS A 135 -11.24 6.93 5.45
C CYS A 135 -12.74 7.24 5.63
N PRO A 136 -13.28 8.36 5.10
CA PRO A 136 -14.68 8.75 5.32
C PRO A 136 -15.67 7.80 4.62
N SER A 137 -15.28 7.27 3.46
CA SER A 137 -16.12 6.34 2.68
C SER A 137 -15.98 4.87 3.12
N ARG A 138 -15.13 4.59 4.14
CA ARG A 138 -14.85 3.23 4.61
C ARG A 138 -14.42 2.28 3.48
N ALA A 139 -13.65 2.82 2.55
CA ALA A 139 -13.05 2.07 1.44
C ALA A 139 -11.80 1.28 1.85
N LEU A 140 -11.26 1.53 3.04
CA LEU A 140 -10.06 0.85 3.57
C LEU A 140 -10.41 0.05 4.82
N ASP A 141 -9.82 -1.13 4.93
CA ASP A 141 -9.77 -1.90 6.17
C ASP A 141 -8.39 -2.56 6.32
N PHE A 142 -8.10 -3.09 7.51
CA PHE A 142 -6.86 -3.77 7.83
C PHE A 142 -7.12 -4.81 8.94
N GLY A 143 -6.62 -6.01 8.76
CA GLY A 143 -6.80 -7.11 9.72
C GLY A 143 -6.23 -8.42 9.19
N GLU A 144 -6.57 -9.50 9.85
CA GLU A 144 -6.23 -10.86 9.40
C GLU A 144 -6.83 -11.11 8.02
N ARG A 145 -6.02 -11.68 7.10
CA ARG A 145 -6.41 -11.90 5.71
C ARG A 145 -7.69 -12.72 5.59
N ASP A 146 -7.78 -13.81 6.34
CA ASP A 146 -8.92 -14.72 6.26
C ASP A 146 -10.20 -14.10 6.82
N GLU A 147 -10.08 -13.27 7.88
CA GLU A 147 -11.21 -12.50 8.42
C GLU A 147 -11.71 -11.45 7.42
N LEU A 148 -10.78 -10.79 6.70
CA LEU A 148 -11.15 -9.83 5.67
C LEU A 148 -11.84 -10.51 4.48
N VAL A 149 -11.38 -11.68 4.05
CA VAL A 149 -12.03 -12.49 3.00
C VAL A 149 -13.42 -12.92 3.45
N ALA A 150 -13.56 -13.43 4.68
CA ALA A 150 -14.87 -13.82 5.23
C ALA A 150 -15.85 -12.64 5.30
N LYS A 151 -15.33 -11.42 5.59
CA LYS A 151 -16.14 -10.18 5.72
C LYS A 151 -16.54 -9.56 4.40
N TYR A 152 -15.66 -9.57 3.39
CA TYR A 152 -15.85 -8.81 2.15
C TYR A 152 -16.10 -9.68 0.92
N GLY A 153 -16.03 -11.00 1.06
CA GLY A 153 -16.27 -11.98 0.00
C GLY A 153 -14.98 -12.49 -0.65
N GLU A 154 -15.14 -13.46 -1.55
CA GLU A 154 -14.04 -14.13 -2.22
C GLU A 154 -13.62 -13.46 -3.54
N ASP A 155 -14.47 -12.58 -4.08
CA ASP A 155 -14.22 -11.87 -5.35
C ASP A 155 -13.21 -10.71 -5.16
N LEU A 156 -12.12 -10.97 -4.44
CA LEU A 156 -11.07 -10.01 -4.17
C LEU A 156 -9.82 -10.35 -4.99
N VAL A 157 -9.24 -9.34 -5.60
CA VAL A 157 -8.03 -9.50 -6.41
C VAL A 157 -6.82 -8.82 -5.75
N SER A 158 -5.63 -9.24 -6.14
CA SER A 158 -4.37 -8.57 -5.80
C SER A 158 -3.72 -7.93 -7.03
N ASP A 159 -4.24 -8.22 -8.21
CA ASP A 159 -3.78 -7.73 -9.49
C ASP A 159 -4.75 -6.71 -10.08
N LEU A 160 -4.20 -5.65 -10.62
CA LEU A 160 -4.88 -4.64 -11.43
C LEU A 160 -3.97 -4.32 -12.61
N ALA A 161 -4.52 -3.84 -13.72
CA ALA A 161 -3.73 -3.43 -14.88
C ALA A 161 -2.62 -2.40 -14.54
N ILE A 162 -2.85 -1.57 -13.50
CA ILE A 162 -1.90 -0.56 -13.01
C ILE A 162 -0.82 -1.11 -12.07
N LEU A 163 -0.88 -2.39 -11.69
CA LEU A 163 0.03 -3.01 -10.72
C LEU A 163 0.95 -4.03 -11.37
N PRO A 164 2.14 -4.25 -10.82
CA PRO A 164 2.96 -5.40 -11.17
C PRO A 164 2.24 -6.72 -10.84
N ASP A 165 2.58 -7.76 -11.59
CA ASP A 165 2.06 -9.12 -11.38
C ASP A 165 2.27 -9.58 -9.93
N SER A 166 1.20 -10.07 -9.30
CA SER A 166 1.21 -10.48 -7.90
C SER A 166 2.11 -11.69 -7.65
N SER A 167 2.38 -12.52 -8.66
CA SER A 167 3.28 -13.67 -8.53
C SER A 167 4.72 -13.28 -8.18
N MET A 168 5.14 -12.04 -8.47
CA MET A 168 6.49 -11.55 -8.18
C MET A 168 6.83 -11.54 -6.69
N THR A 169 5.87 -11.19 -5.84
CA THR A 169 6.15 -11.00 -4.40
C THR A 169 5.03 -11.48 -3.47
N GLY A 170 3.88 -11.91 -4.00
CA GLY A 170 2.72 -12.29 -3.20
C GLY A 170 2.21 -11.12 -2.33
N PRO A 171 1.62 -10.06 -2.90
CA PRO A 171 1.15 -8.90 -2.11
C PRO A 171 0.01 -9.28 -1.17
N ASN A 172 0.10 -8.86 0.10
CA ASN A 172 -0.98 -9.00 1.09
C ASN A 172 -1.93 -7.79 1.00
N VAL A 173 -2.52 -7.61 -0.17
CA VAL A 173 -3.59 -6.64 -0.42
C VAL A 173 -4.78 -7.35 -1.03
N LEU A 174 -5.98 -7.03 -0.54
CA LEU A 174 -7.25 -7.54 -1.00
C LEU A 174 -8.03 -6.38 -1.62
N ILE A 175 -8.26 -6.42 -2.92
CA ILE A 175 -8.87 -5.33 -3.65
C ILE A 175 -10.23 -5.77 -4.19
N LYS A 176 -11.29 -5.04 -3.81
CA LYS A 176 -12.57 -5.08 -4.50
C LYS A 176 -12.49 -4.14 -5.69
N ALA A 177 -12.18 -4.70 -6.85
CA ALA A 177 -11.93 -3.94 -8.06
C ALA A 177 -13.23 -3.43 -8.69
N LYS A 178 -13.13 -2.28 -9.39
CA LYS A 178 -14.11 -1.89 -10.40
C LYS A 178 -13.78 -2.62 -11.70
N PRO A 179 -14.76 -3.02 -12.52
CA PRO A 179 -14.48 -3.68 -13.82
C PRO A 179 -13.49 -2.89 -14.69
N CYS A 180 -13.66 -1.57 -14.77
CA CYS A 180 -12.77 -0.70 -15.55
C CYS A 180 -11.32 -0.66 -15.04
N ALA A 181 -11.03 -1.07 -13.82
CA ALA A 181 -9.66 -1.11 -13.29
C ALA A 181 -8.89 -2.38 -13.71
N LEU A 182 -9.56 -3.31 -14.37
CA LEU A 182 -8.98 -4.52 -14.95
C LEU A 182 -8.63 -4.35 -16.43
N GLU A 183 -9.00 -3.21 -17.03
CA GLU A 183 -8.73 -2.87 -18.43
C GLU A 183 -7.31 -2.28 -18.58
N GLU A 184 -6.63 -2.61 -19.69
CA GLU A 184 -5.23 -2.23 -19.92
C GLU A 184 -5.06 -0.81 -20.51
N ASP A 185 -6.14 -0.18 -20.98
CA ASP A 185 -6.15 1.14 -21.63
C ASP A 185 -6.19 2.32 -20.64
N PHE A 186 -5.65 2.14 -19.44
CA PHE A 186 -5.66 3.15 -18.39
C PHE A 186 -4.67 4.29 -18.63
N ARG A 187 -5.03 5.48 -18.12
CA ARG A 187 -4.11 6.61 -17.94
C ARG A 187 -4.24 7.23 -16.56
N GLU A 188 -3.12 7.57 -15.94
CA GLU A 188 -3.11 8.30 -14.66
C GLU A 188 -3.45 9.77 -14.91
N LEU A 189 -4.41 10.30 -14.16
CA LEU A 189 -4.74 11.71 -14.23
C LEU A 189 -3.80 12.53 -13.33
N PRO A 190 -3.41 13.75 -13.77
CA PRO A 190 -2.63 14.67 -12.94
C PRO A 190 -3.36 14.94 -11.62
N THR A 191 -2.62 14.87 -10.50
CA THR A 191 -3.23 15.01 -9.16
C THR A 191 -2.44 15.97 -8.28
#